data_af4b73b884073331851a11424e8f94fb
#
_entry.id   af4b73b884073331851a11424e8f94fb
#
_cell.length_a   1.000
_cell.length_b   1.000
_cell.length_c   1.000
_cell.angle_alpha   90.00
_cell.angle_beta   90.00
_cell.angle_gamma   90.00
#
_symmetry.space_group_name_H-M   'P 1'
#
loop_
_entity.id
_entity.type
_entity.pdbx_description
1 polymer ?
#
loop_
_entity_poly.entity_id
_entity_poly.type
_entity_poly.pdbx_seq_one_letter_code
_entity_poly.pdbx_strand_id
1 'polypeptide(L)'
;LMKCPANAGKRYEFIDSANLYRWAFNTFSFKQVADSTEPVCELPVDLSFDTDFVPLYFEKPFVTVLPNEADSSTIVVKPKLNYEKKDAPIKKGEILGTAEIMYAEQVIGTVNLVAGSGVKASKLLIALRAVKGFFGSFYMKIVYILIALVIVIFILMIIRLNIARIRKRKVKYIPYGKKKGDDRYDR
;
A
#
# COMPACT_ATOMS: atom_id res chain seq x y z
N LEU A 1 44.40 -10.01 -30.23
CA LEU A 1 45.30 -9.53 -31.32
C LEU A 1 45.69 -10.65 -32.29
N MET A 2 44.74 -11.45 -32.67
CA MET A 2 44.90 -12.45 -33.72
C MET A 2 45.09 -11.71 -35.08
N LYS A 3 46.06 -12.14 -35.89
CA LYS A 3 46.44 -11.57 -37.20
C LYS A 3 47.26 -10.27 -37.17
N CYS A 4 47.96 -9.99 -36.06
CA CYS A 4 48.99 -8.95 -36.09
C CYS A 4 50.16 -9.39 -36.95
N PRO A 5 50.60 -8.65 -37.97
CA PRO A 5 51.73 -9.07 -38.82
C PRO A 5 53.03 -9.10 -38.02
N ALA A 6 53.71 -10.21 -38.04
CA ALA A 6 55.05 -10.34 -37.45
C ALA A 6 56.09 -9.94 -38.52
N ASN A 7 56.63 -8.73 -38.40
CA ASN A 7 57.77 -8.31 -39.20
C ASN A 7 59.06 -8.45 -38.40
N ALA A 8 60.13 -8.85 -39.07
CA ALA A 8 61.43 -9.08 -38.46
C ALA A 8 61.86 -7.90 -37.58
N GLY A 9 61.96 -8.16 -36.28
CA GLY A 9 62.47 -7.23 -35.26
C GLY A 9 61.46 -6.30 -34.57
N LYS A 10 60.16 -6.22 -35.03
CA LYS A 10 59.14 -5.43 -34.34
C LYS A 10 57.98 -6.31 -33.90
N ARG A 11 57.71 -6.33 -32.59
CA ARG A 11 56.61 -7.10 -31.95
C ARG A 11 55.37 -6.19 -31.88
N TYR A 12 54.68 -6.04 -33.02
CA TYR A 12 53.50 -5.16 -33.12
C TYR A 12 52.39 -5.54 -32.15
N GLU A 13 52.27 -6.82 -31.78
CA GLU A 13 51.33 -7.30 -30.80
C GLU A 13 51.48 -6.61 -29.44
N PHE A 14 52.69 -6.29 -29.03
CA PHE A 14 52.92 -5.55 -27.76
C PHE A 14 52.65 -4.06 -27.92
N ILE A 15 52.99 -3.48 -29.07
CA ILE A 15 52.76 -2.06 -29.35
C ILE A 15 51.22 -1.80 -29.40
N ASP A 16 50.46 -2.65 -30.11
CA ASP A 16 49.04 -2.54 -30.22
C ASP A 16 48.34 -2.78 -28.88
N SER A 17 48.79 -3.79 -28.15
CA SER A 17 48.28 -4.04 -26.78
C SER A 17 48.54 -2.84 -25.86
N ALA A 18 49.73 -2.27 -25.90
CA ALA A 18 50.08 -1.10 -25.08
C ALA A 18 49.23 0.12 -25.46
N ASN A 19 48.96 0.34 -26.73
CA ASN A 19 48.11 1.42 -27.21
C ASN A 19 46.66 1.20 -26.79
N LEU A 20 46.15 -0.04 -26.91
CA LEU A 20 44.79 -0.38 -26.47
C LEU A 20 44.62 -0.19 -24.95
N TYR A 21 45.59 -0.63 -24.16
CA TYR A 21 45.52 -0.39 -22.70
C TYR A 21 45.58 1.10 -22.36
N ARG A 22 46.50 1.88 -23.00
CA ARG A 22 46.53 3.33 -22.77
C ARG A 22 45.21 3.99 -23.14
N TRP A 23 44.61 3.61 -24.27
CA TRP A 23 43.28 4.11 -24.64
C TRP A 23 42.24 3.75 -23.61
N ALA A 24 42.17 2.48 -23.18
CA ALA A 24 41.16 2.03 -22.20
C ALA A 24 41.30 2.78 -20.86
N PHE A 25 42.54 2.89 -20.32
CA PHE A 25 42.74 3.58 -19.04
C PHE A 25 42.58 5.11 -19.14
N ASN A 26 42.79 5.69 -20.29
CA ASN A 26 42.54 7.12 -20.50
C ASN A 26 41.05 7.43 -20.74
N THR A 27 40.27 6.45 -21.25
CA THR A 27 38.87 6.66 -21.62
C THR A 27 37.91 6.22 -20.51
N PHE A 28 38.26 5.21 -19.76
CA PHE A 28 37.39 4.60 -18.74
C PHE A 28 38.02 4.64 -17.35
N SER A 29 37.17 4.82 -16.35
CA SER A 29 37.56 4.74 -14.92
C SER A 29 36.47 4.06 -14.10
N PHE A 30 36.88 3.56 -12.93
CA PHE A 30 35.93 3.09 -11.93
C PHE A 30 35.22 4.28 -11.30
N LYS A 31 33.88 4.30 -11.42
CA LYS A 31 33.05 5.32 -10.76
C LYS A 31 32.10 4.66 -9.78
N GLN A 32 31.98 5.23 -8.60
CA GLN A 32 30.92 4.88 -7.65
C GLN A 32 29.63 5.57 -8.10
N VAL A 33 28.64 4.77 -8.44
CA VAL A 33 27.39 5.22 -9.06
C VAL A 33 26.25 5.26 -8.02
N ALA A 34 26.32 4.39 -7.04
CA ALA A 34 25.35 4.31 -5.97
C ALA A 34 26.06 4.33 -4.61
N ASP A 35 25.59 5.18 -3.72
CA ASP A 35 26.07 5.27 -2.34
C ASP A 35 25.01 4.72 -1.39
N SER A 36 25.47 4.00 -0.37
CA SER A 36 24.61 3.46 0.69
C SER A 36 24.27 4.47 1.80
N THR A 37 24.78 5.70 1.71
CA THR A 37 24.56 6.75 2.72
C THR A 37 23.35 7.63 2.45
N GLU A 38 22.91 7.72 1.20
CA GLU A 38 21.78 8.55 0.81
C GLU A 38 20.53 7.69 0.55
N PRO A 39 19.34 8.15 0.98
CA PRO A 39 18.10 7.46 0.69
C PRO A 39 17.75 7.56 -0.79
N VAL A 40 17.38 6.43 -1.38
CA VAL A 40 16.99 6.34 -2.80
C VAL A 40 15.53 6.67 -3.01
N CYS A 41 14.68 6.13 -2.14
CA CYS A 41 13.22 6.33 -2.15
C CYS A 41 12.65 6.00 -0.77
N GLU A 42 11.35 6.24 -0.61
CA GLU A 42 10.60 5.94 0.60
C GLU A 42 9.52 4.90 0.31
N LEU A 43 9.32 3.97 1.24
CA LEU A 43 8.24 2.98 1.18
C LEU A 43 7.19 3.32 2.23
N PRO A 44 5.90 3.49 1.84
CA PRO A 44 4.81 3.67 2.78
C PRO A 44 4.62 2.46 3.70
N VAL A 45 4.37 2.72 4.99
CA VAL A 45 4.20 1.70 6.03
C VAL A 45 2.83 1.82 6.67
N ASP A 46 2.17 0.67 6.86
CA ASP A 46 0.92 0.56 7.62
C ASP A 46 1.16 -0.07 8.99
N LEU A 47 0.17 0.10 9.88
CA LEU A 47 0.14 -0.49 11.22
C LEU A 47 1.25 -0.01 12.15
N SER A 48 1.81 1.17 11.90
CA SER A 48 2.74 1.85 12.78
C SER A 48 2.17 3.20 13.23
N PHE A 49 2.51 3.63 14.46
CA PHE A 49 2.30 4.99 14.94
C PHE A 49 3.58 5.83 14.88
N ASP A 50 4.74 5.16 14.76
CA ASP A 50 6.03 5.84 14.86
C ASP A 50 6.36 6.60 13.56
N THR A 51 6.00 6.02 12.40
CA THR A 51 6.30 6.58 11.08
C THR A 51 5.37 6.00 10.02
N ASP A 52 5.05 6.82 9.03
CA ASP A 52 4.25 6.45 7.87
C ASP A 52 5.10 5.98 6.68
N PHE A 53 6.41 6.24 6.72
CA PHE A 53 7.36 5.90 5.65
C PHE A 53 8.66 5.36 6.21
N VAL A 54 9.31 4.48 5.43
CA VAL A 54 10.67 3.99 5.70
C VAL A 54 11.57 4.39 4.54
N PRO A 55 12.68 5.11 4.80
CA PRO A 55 13.67 5.41 3.79
C PRO A 55 14.42 4.14 3.40
N LEU A 56 14.61 3.95 2.10
CA LEU A 56 15.33 2.82 1.53
C LEU A 56 16.71 3.27 1.02
N TYR A 57 17.70 2.47 1.33
CA TYR A 57 19.10 2.69 0.97
C TYR A 57 19.60 1.53 0.11
N PHE A 58 20.64 1.77 -0.63
CA PHE A 58 21.36 0.67 -1.28
C PHE A 58 22.00 -0.26 -0.23
N GLU A 59 21.85 -1.56 -0.43
CA GLU A 59 22.48 -2.57 0.46
C GLU A 59 24.01 -2.43 0.44
N LYS A 60 24.58 -2.11 -0.73
CA LYS A 60 26.02 -1.95 -0.95
C LYS A 60 26.25 -0.81 -1.94
N PRO A 61 27.40 -0.13 -1.83
CA PRO A 61 27.80 0.81 -2.86
C PRO A 61 28.03 0.05 -4.18
N PHE A 62 27.58 0.65 -5.28
CA PHE A 62 27.78 0.09 -6.62
C PHE A 62 28.85 0.86 -7.37
N VAL A 63 29.90 0.14 -7.74
CA VAL A 63 31.03 0.67 -8.50
C VAL A 63 31.12 -0.05 -9.84
N THR A 64 31.23 0.70 -10.91
CA THR A 64 31.33 0.14 -12.25
C THR A 64 32.27 0.96 -13.11
N VAL A 65 32.69 0.37 -14.23
CA VAL A 65 33.56 1.05 -15.22
C VAL A 65 32.69 1.88 -16.14
N LEU A 66 32.92 3.18 -16.18
CA LEU A 66 32.23 4.13 -17.04
C LEU A 66 33.23 5.03 -17.80
N PRO A 67 32.82 5.62 -18.93
CA PRO A 67 33.61 6.65 -19.59
C PRO A 67 33.94 7.79 -18.62
N ASN A 68 35.11 8.39 -18.76
CA ASN A 68 35.53 9.50 -17.90
C ASN A 68 34.60 10.71 -18.03
N GLU A 69 33.97 10.90 -19.19
CA GLU A 69 32.99 11.94 -19.47
C GLU A 69 31.60 11.66 -18.85
N ALA A 70 31.32 10.43 -18.40
CA ALA A 70 30.05 10.09 -17.78
C ALA A 70 29.92 10.86 -16.44
N ASP A 71 28.94 11.74 -16.38
CA ASP A 71 28.62 12.49 -15.15
C ASP A 71 27.51 11.77 -14.38
N SER A 72 27.39 12.05 -13.08
CA SER A 72 26.34 11.53 -12.21
C SER A 72 24.92 11.86 -12.72
N SER A 73 24.77 12.98 -13.42
CA SER A 73 23.51 13.40 -14.05
C SER A 73 23.04 12.49 -15.19
N THR A 74 23.93 11.71 -15.79
CA THR A 74 23.62 10.77 -16.89
C THR A 74 23.21 9.39 -16.37
N ILE A 75 23.31 9.18 -15.07
CA ILE A 75 22.97 7.92 -14.42
C ILE A 75 21.57 8.02 -13.84
N VAL A 76 20.70 7.13 -14.26
CA VAL A 76 19.31 7.05 -13.81
C VAL A 76 19.14 5.84 -12.93
N VAL A 77 18.66 6.07 -11.70
CA VAL A 77 18.29 5.03 -10.74
C VAL A 77 16.78 4.82 -10.82
N LYS A 78 16.35 3.61 -11.15
CA LYS A 78 14.93 3.22 -11.17
C LYS A 78 14.66 2.24 -10.03
N PRO A 79 14.05 2.69 -8.92
CA PRO A 79 13.67 1.80 -7.84
C PRO A 79 12.49 0.93 -8.27
N LYS A 80 12.56 -0.36 -7.98
CA LYS A 80 11.53 -1.36 -8.18
C LYS A 80 11.20 -1.97 -6.84
N LEU A 81 10.13 -1.48 -6.22
CA LEU A 81 9.68 -1.94 -4.92
C LEU A 81 8.91 -3.25 -5.02
N ASN A 82 9.09 -4.15 -4.05
CA ASN A 82 8.37 -5.40 -3.96
C ASN A 82 6.91 -5.19 -3.50
N TYR A 83 6.63 -4.03 -2.88
CA TYR A 83 5.35 -3.66 -2.29
C TYR A 83 5.06 -2.19 -2.58
N GLU A 84 3.82 -1.84 -2.89
CA GLU A 84 3.37 -0.45 -2.90
C GLU A 84 3.30 0.13 -1.48
N LYS A 85 2.96 -0.74 -0.52
CA LYS A 85 2.87 -0.43 0.90
C LYS A 85 3.13 -1.69 1.71
N LYS A 86 3.83 -1.57 2.84
CA LYS A 86 4.15 -2.72 3.69
C LYS A 86 3.63 -2.53 5.11
N ASP A 87 3.05 -3.60 5.66
CA ASP A 87 2.63 -3.63 7.06
C ASP A 87 3.84 -3.78 7.99
N ALA A 88 3.87 -3.00 9.07
CA ALA A 88 4.83 -3.20 10.17
C ALA A 88 4.57 -4.58 10.85
N PRO A 89 5.61 -5.24 11.38
CA PRO A 89 6.96 -4.72 11.65
C PRO A 89 7.90 -4.83 10.45
N ILE A 90 8.82 -3.87 10.33
CA ILE A 90 9.93 -3.88 9.37
C ILE A 90 11.23 -3.86 10.15
N LYS A 91 12.20 -4.69 9.78
CA LYS A 91 13.51 -4.73 10.39
C LYS A 91 14.47 -3.83 9.62
N LYS A 92 15.36 -3.14 10.36
CA LYS A 92 16.49 -2.43 9.72
C LYS A 92 17.33 -3.40 8.90
N GLY A 93 17.66 -3.04 7.66
CA GLY A 93 18.41 -3.89 6.73
C GLY A 93 17.56 -4.94 6.01
N GLU A 94 16.25 -4.94 6.17
CA GLU A 94 15.35 -5.84 5.42
C GLU A 94 15.27 -5.42 3.95
N ILE A 95 15.40 -6.38 3.03
CA ILE A 95 15.32 -6.12 1.58
C ILE A 95 13.86 -5.90 1.20
N LEU A 96 13.56 -4.71 0.69
CA LEU A 96 12.20 -4.28 0.35
C LEU A 96 12.00 -4.02 -1.15
N GLY A 97 13.08 -4.06 -1.92
CA GLY A 97 13.05 -3.87 -3.35
C GLY A 97 14.42 -4.01 -3.97
N THR A 98 14.51 -3.64 -5.23
CA THR A 98 15.73 -3.56 -6.03
C THR A 98 15.76 -2.24 -6.77
N ALA A 99 16.93 -1.73 -7.07
CA ALA A 99 17.09 -0.57 -7.93
C ALA A 99 17.90 -0.97 -9.16
N GLU A 100 17.37 -0.65 -10.31
CA GLU A 100 18.06 -0.77 -11.59
C GLU A 100 18.84 0.53 -11.86
N ILE A 101 20.13 0.40 -12.09
CA ILE A 101 21.02 1.50 -12.40
C ILE A 101 21.22 1.50 -13.90
N MET A 102 20.89 2.62 -14.54
CA MET A 102 20.92 2.76 -16.00
C MET A 102 21.90 3.86 -16.41
N TYR A 103 22.63 3.59 -17.47
CA TYR A 103 23.46 4.56 -18.17
C TYR A 103 23.19 4.47 -19.65
N ALA A 104 22.94 5.61 -20.32
CA ALA A 104 22.58 5.67 -21.75
C ALA A 104 21.47 4.68 -22.12
N GLU A 105 20.38 4.63 -21.32
CA GLU A 105 19.21 3.75 -21.46
C GLU A 105 19.49 2.24 -21.31
N GLN A 106 20.71 1.85 -20.99
CA GLN A 106 21.09 0.47 -20.72
C GLN A 106 21.22 0.21 -19.21
N VAL A 107 20.72 -0.93 -18.76
CA VAL A 107 20.89 -1.36 -17.36
C VAL A 107 22.33 -1.82 -17.18
N ILE A 108 23.10 -1.11 -16.36
CA ILE A 108 24.50 -1.41 -16.04
C ILE A 108 24.65 -2.21 -14.75
N GLY A 109 23.60 -2.27 -13.93
CA GLY A 109 23.59 -3.06 -12.71
C GLY A 109 22.27 -3.01 -11.98
N THR A 110 22.11 -3.92 -11.01
CA THR A 110 20.98 -3.99 -10.10
C THR A 110 21.48 -4.15 -8.69
N VAL A 111 20.95 -3.36 -7.75
CA VAL A 111 21.34 -3.36 -6.34
C VAL A 111 20.08 -3.49 -5.49
N ASN A 112 20.16 -4.25 -4.38
CA ASN A 112 19.05 -4.38 -3.45
C ASN A 112 18.82 -3.08 -2.68
N LEU A 113 17.56 -2.79 -2.39
CA LEU A 113 17.13 -1.71 -1.52
C LEU A 113 16.73 -2.26 -0.17
N VAL A 114 17.33 -1.71 0.89
CA VAL A 114 17.14 -2.14 2.26
C VAL A 114 16.55 -1.02 3.12
N ALA A 115 15.78 -1.42 4.14
CA ALA A 115 15.21 -0.49 5.11
C ALA A 115 16.29 0.19 5.96
N GLY A 116 16.33 1.51 5.97
CA GLY A 116 17.30 2.29 6.77
C GLY A 116 16.98 2.29 8.25
N SER A 117 15.72 2.13 8.62
CA SER A 117 15.27 2.08 10.01
C SER A 117 14.31 0.91 10.24
N GLY A 118 14.27 0.43 11.48
CA GLY A 118 13.28 -0.56 11.90
C GLY A 118 11.99 0.13 12.34
N VAL A 119 10.84 -0.42 11.95
CA VAL A 119 9.51 0.07 12.34
C VAL A 119 8.79 -0.98 13.15
N LYS A 120 8.25 -0.56 14.29
CA LYS A 120 7.49 -1.44 15.19
C LYS A 120 6.02 -1.44 14.81
N ALA A 121 5.41 -2.62 14.84
CA ALA A 121 3.97 -2.74 14.65
C ALA A 121 3.19 -2.27 15.87
N SER A 122 2.13 -1.51 15.64
CA SER A 122 1.19 -1.12 16.69
C SER A 122 0.13 -2.19 16.91
N LYS A 123 0.10 -2.78 18.10
CA LYS A 123 -0.92 -3.76 18.50
C LYS A 123 -2.34 -3.20 18.40
N LEU A 124 -2.50 -1.90 18.67
CA LEU A 124 -3.81 -1.24 18.59
C LEU A 124 -4.31 -1.13 17.15
N LEU A 125 -3.44 -0.73 16.21
CA LEU A 125 -3.82 -0.64 14.79
C LEU A 125 -4.11 -2.01 14.20
N ILE A 126 -3.36 -3.04 14.61
CA ILE A 126 -3.63 -4.43 14.21
C ILE A 126 -5.02 -4.86 14.73
N ALA A 127 -5.33 -4.58 16.01
CA ALA A 127 -6.63 -4.90 16.59
C ALA A 127 -7.77 -4.14 15.89
N LEU A 128 -7.61 -2.84 15.64
CA LEU A 128 -8.59 -2.03 14.91
C LEU A 128 -8.82 -2.55 13.48
N ARG A 129 -7.76 -2.95 12.77
CA ARG A 129 -7.87 -3.56 11.44
C ARG A 129 -8.64 -4.89 11.50
N ALA A 130 -8.37 -5.73 12.50
CA ALA A 130 -9.07 -6.99 12.71
C ALA A 130 -10.57 -6.76 13.00
N VAL A 131 -10.91 -5.80 13.88
CA VAL A 131 -12.28 -5.40 14.20
C VAL A 131 -12.99 -4.87 12.94
N LYS A 132 -12.35 -3.96 12.18
CA LYS A 132 -12.92 -3.46 10.93
C LYS A 132 -13.15 -4.57 9.91
N GLY A 133 -12.22 -5.51 9.79
CA GLY A 133 -12.36 -6.68 8.92
C GLY A 133 -13.51 -7.59 9.35
N PHE A 134 -13.69 -7.80 10.67
CA PHE A 134 -14.79 -8.57 11.22
C PHE A 134 -16.16 -7.94 10.89
N PHE A 135 -16.34 -6.63 11.14
CA PHE A 135 -17.59 -5.92 10.82
C PHE A 135 -17.85 -5.80 9.30
N GLY A 136 -16.83 -5.83 8.47
CA GLY A 136 -16.95 -5.86 7.01
C GLY A 136 -17.21 -7.25 6.43
N SER A 137 -17.15 -8.31 7.26
CA SER A 137 -17.32 -9.69 6.83
C SER A 137 -18.73 -9.96 6.29
N PHE A 138 -18.82 -10.92 5.35
CA PHE A 138 -20.10 -11.38 4.79
C PHE A 138 -21.08 -11.87 5.88
N TYR A 139 -20.58 -12.52 6.92
CA TYR A 139 -21.42 -12.98 8.05
C TYR A 139 -22.06 -11.81 8.80
N MET A 140 -21.35 -10.71 9.01
CA MET A 140 -21.92 -9.53 9.68
C MET A 140 -22.99 -8.85 8.84
N LYS A 141 -22.90 -8.88 7.51
CA LYS A 141 -23.95 -8.37 6.63
C LYS A 141 -25.26 -9.15 6.85
N ILE A 142 -25.19 -10.47 7.01
CA ILE A 142 -26.37 -11.30 7.31
C ILE A 142 -26.96 -10.93 8.68
N VAL A 143 -26.11 -10.74 9.69
CA VAL A 143 -26.55 -10.31 11.05
C VAL A 143 -27.27 -8.97 11.00
N TYR A 144 -26.74 -7.98 10.26
CA TYR A 144 -27.41 -6.68 10.08
C TYR A 144 -28.79 -6.81 9.41
N ILE A 145 -28.93 -7.68 8.41
CA ILE A 145 -30.21 -7.95 7.77
C ILE A 145 -31.21 -8.56 8.76
N LEU A 146 -30.77 -9.54 9.59
CA LEU A 146 -31.60 -10.14 10.62
C LEU A 146 -32.05 -9.13 11.66
N ILE A 147 -31.15 -8.28 12.15
CA ILE A 147 -31.49 -7.21 13.10
C ILE A 147 -32.50 -6.25 12.50
N ALA A 148 -32.32 -5.81 11.25
CA ALA A 148 -33.25 -4.95 10.55
C ALA A 148 -34.63 -5.59 10.42
N LEU A 149 -34.70 -6.88 10.11
CA LEU A 149 -35.96 -7.63 10.03
C LEU A 149 -36.68 -7.70 11.38
N VAL A 150 -35.96 -7.96 12.46
CA VAL A 150 -36.52 -7.95 13.84
C VAL A 150 -37.10 -6.58 14.19
N ILE A 151 -36.37 -5.50 13.86
CA ILE A 151 -36.83 -4.13 14.11
C ILE A 151 -38.12 -3.85 13.32
N VAL A 152 -38.22 -4.26 12.05
CA VAL A 152 -39.41 -4.09 11.22
C VAL A 152 -40.61 -4.85 11.82
N ILE A 153 -40.41 -6.11 12.24
CA ILE A 153 -41.45 -6.90 12.89
C ILE A 153 -41.93 -6.21 14.18
N PHE A 154 -41.00 -5.69 14.99
CA PHE A 154 -41.33 -4.98 16.22
C PHE A 154 -42.15 -3.71 15.97
N ILE A 155 -41.77 -2.91 14.95
CA ILE A 155 -42.55 -1.72 14.56
C ILE A 155 -43.97 -2.12 14.08
N LEU A 156 -44.09 -3.15 13.25
CA LEU A 156 -45.41 -3.64 12.79
C LEU A 156 -46.27 -4.13 13.96
N MET A 157 -45.69 -4.80 14.96
CA MET A 157 -46.39 -5.21 16.16
C MET A 157 -46.91 -4.02 16.96
N ILE A 158 -46.08 -2.97 17.16
CA ILE A 158 -46.53 -1.72 17.85
C ILE A 158 -47.70 -1.07 17.06
N ILE A 159 -47.59 -0.96 15.77
CA ILE A 159 -48.67 -0.39 14.93
C ILE A 159 -49.97 -1.20 15.09
N ARG A 160 -49.90 -2.53 15.04
CA ARG A 160 -51.07 -3.40 15.23
C ARG A 160 -51.69 -3.21 16.63
N LEU A 161 -50.89 -3.14 17.68
CA LEU A 161 -51.34 -2.91 19.06
C LEU A 161 -52.00 -1.55 19.22
N ASN A 162 -51.47 -0.50 18.60
CA ASN A 162 -52.09 0.83 18.62
C ASN A 162 -53.41 0.89 17.87
N ILE A 163 -53.50 0.26 16.69
CA ILE A 163 -54.75 0.17 15.91
C ILE A 163 -55.80 -0.61 16.70
N ALA A 164 -55.43 -1.70 17.36
CA ALA A 164 -56.35 -2.48 18.21
C ALA A 164 -56.86 -1.66 19.43
N ARG A 165 -56.00 -0.82 20.04
CA ARG A 165 -56.42 0.09 21.13
C ARG A 165 -57.37 1.17 20.64
N ILE A 166 -57.18 1.73 19.46
CA ILE A 166 -58.04 2.74 18.84
C ILE A 166 -59.40 2.13 18.50
N ARG A 167 -59.43 0.90 17.94
CA ARG A 167 -60.71 0.20 17.64
C ARG A 167 -61.53 -0.09 18.93
N LYS A 168 -60.86 -0.51 20.01
CA LYS A 168 -61.55 -0.73 21.32
C LYS A 168 -62.15 0.55 21.88
N ARG A 169 -61.54 1.72 21.66
CA ARG A 169 -62.10 3.03 22.10
C ARG A 169 -63.34 3.46 21.29
N LYS A 170 -63.40 3.13 20.00
CA LYS A 170 -64.55 3.49 19.15
C LYS A 170 -65.84 2.69 19.45
N VAL A 171 -65.74 1.50 20.04
CA VAL A 171 -66.87 0.64 20.39
C VAL A 171 -67.58 1.10 21.70
N LYS A 172 -66.99 1.98 22.51
CA LYS A 172 -67.56 2.44 23.81
C LYS A 172 -68.51 3.64 23.69
N TYR A 173 -68.77 4.18 22.53
CA TYR A 173 -69.76 5.25 22.33
C TYR A 173 -70.98 4.71 21.58
N ILE A 174 -71.86 3.96 22.27
CA ILE A 174 -73.26 3.79 21.87
C ILE A 174 -74.02 4.87 22.62
N PRO A 175 -74.62 5.89 22.01
CA PRO A 175 -75.49 6.84 22.69
C PRO A 175 -76.75 6.11 23.13
N TYR A 176 -76.99 6.09 24.45
CA TYR A 176 -78.16 5.57 25.07
C TYR A 176 -79.43 6.35 24.48
N GLY A 177 -80.29 5.62 23.81
CA GLY A 177 -81.48 6.23 23.19
C GLY A 177 -82.36 6.97 24.20
N LYS A 178 -82.70 8.20 23.89
CA LYS A 178 -83.74 8.96 24.61
C LYS A 178 -85.02 8.10 24.67
N LYS A 179 -85.44 7.73 25.87
CA LYS A 179 -86.77 7.25 26.13
C LYS A 179 -87.75 8.35 25.70
N LYS A 180 -88.59 8.06 24.70
CA LYS A 180 -89.79 8.85 24.31
C LYS A 180 -90.72 8.85 25.50
N GLY A 181 -90.89 10.00 26.15
CA GLY A 181 -91.89 10.20 27.21
C GLY A 181 -93.30 9.95 26.66
N ASP A 182 -93.99 9.16 27.43
CA ASP A 182 -95.42 8.88 27.27
C ASP A 182 -96.24 10.06 27.85
N ASP A 183 -96.72 10.92 26.97
CA ASP A 183 -97.66 11.97 27.36
C ASP A 183 -99.09 11.43 27.13
N ARG A 184 -99.59 10.71 28.14
CA ARG A 184 -101.02 10.45 28.32
C ARG A 184 -101.39 10.85 29.72
N TYR A 185 -102.31 11.80 29.82
CA TYR A 185 -103.21 12.35 30.85
C TYR A 185 -102.99 13.87 30.88
N ASP A 186 -103.97 14.74 30.80
CA ASP A 186 -105.45 14.64 30.96
C ASP A 186 -106.10 15.94 30.46
N ARG A 187 -107.32 15.79 29.92
CA ARG A 187 -108.48 16.69 29.96
C ARG A 187 -108.32 18.21 29.63
#